data_f2efd053bc11b0149e950486ee5e5e6a
#
_entry.id   f2efd053bc11b0149e950486ee5e5e6a
#
_cell.length_a   1.000
_cell.length_b   1.000
_cell.length_c   1.000
_cell.angle_alpha   90.00
_cell.angle_beta   90.00
_cell.angle_gamma   90.00
#
_symmetry.space_group_name_H-M   'P 1'
#
loop_
_entity.id
_entity.type
_entity.pdbx_description
1 polymer ?
#
loop_
_entity_poly.entity_id
_entity_poly.type
_entity_poly.pdbx_seq_one_letter_code
_entity_poly.pdbx_strand_id
1 'polypeptide(L)'
;LLVVNKAHFALDYLGSSGIRVTATPEGAGAKVRVQSRVTAGDVTVTLIDRKGRVVGTGTGLDTTIKMAKARRWHGVEDPYLYTARCEVTVDGSVTDRLEIPFGVRSFRVDEKHGFILNDEPYDLHGVSRHQDRKGIGNAITREMHDEDMALIREIGATTLRLAHYQHDQYFYDLCDRN
;
A
#
# COMPACT_ATOMS: atom_id res chain seq x y z
N LEU A 1 -2.26 -17.91 -15.72
CA LEU A 1 -2.92 -17.24 -16.84
C LEU A 1 -3.82 -16.13 -16.29
N LEU A 2 -3.56 -14.88 -16.67
CA LEU A 2 -4.41 -13.74 -16.34
C LEU A 2 -5.33 -13.46 -17.54
N VAL A 3 -6.63 -13.42 -17.30
CA VAL A 3 -7.64 -13.04 -18.30
C VAL A 3 -8.19 -11.67 -17.91
N VAL A 4 -8.07 -10.70 -18.80
CA VAL A 4 -8.49 -9.31 -18.57
C VAL A 4 -9.37 -8.81 -19.71
N ASN A 5 -10.16 -7.77 -19.48
CA ASN A 5 -10.89 -7.07 -20.54
C ASN A 5 -9.92 -6.32 -21.47
N LYS A 6 -10.37 -5.95 -22.66
CA LYS A 6 -9.56 -5.11 -23.57
C LYS A 6 -9.21 -3.75 -22.94
N ALA A 7 -10.14 -3.15 -22.22
CA ALA A 7 -9.92 -1.94 -21.44
C ALA A 7 -9.68 -2.34 -19.96
N HIS A 8 -8.44 -2.22 -19.50
CA HIS A 8 -8.00 -2.62 -18.17
C HIS A 8 -6.80 -1.80 -17.70
N PHE A 9 -6.47 -1.89 -16.42
CA PHE A 9 -5.23 -1.34 -15.88
C PHE A 9 -4.05 -2.11 -16.44
N ALA A 10 -3.17 -1.40 -17.15
CA ALA A 10 -1.97 -2.00 -17.74
C ALA A 10 -0.97 -2.32 -16.64
N LEU A 11 -0.36 -3.50 -16.70
CA LEU A 11 0.76 -3.84 -15.83
C LEU A 11 1.92 -2.87 -16.07
N ASP A 12 2.55 -2.46 -15.00
CA ASP A 12 3.76 -1.65 -15.04
C ASP A 12 5.01 -2.53 -14.93
N TYR A 13 6.15 -1.91 -14.67
CA TYR A 13 7.43 -2.61 -14.53
C TYR A 13 7.35 -3.76 -13.51
N LEU A 14 7.90 -4.90 -13.87
CA LEU A 14 7.88 -6.15 -13.09
C LEU A 14 6.48 -6.68 -12.73
N GLY A 15 5.46 -6.33 -13.51
CA GLY A 15 4.11 -6.85 -13.33
C GLY A 15 3.34 -6.20 -12.19
N SER A 16 3.76 -5.02 -11.74
CA SER A 16 2.96 -4.23 -10.78
C SER A 16 1.60 -3.85 -11.37
N SER A 17 0.66 -3.47 -10.52
CA SER A 17 -0.73 -3.18 -10.91
C SER A 17 -0.90 -2.01 -11.89
N GLY A 18 0.17 -1.26 -12.22
CA GLY A 18 0.08 -0.05 -13.03
C GLY A 18 -0.63 1.11 -12.33
N ILE A 19 -0.91 1.00 -11.04
CA ILE A 19 -1.48 2.04 -10.20
C ILE A 19 -0.49 2.41 -9.11
N ARG A 20 -0.22 3.71 -8.96
CA ARG A 20 0.60 4.26 -7.90
C ARG A 20 -0.22 5.22 -7.05
N VAL A 21 -0.32 4.95 -5.75
CA VAL A 21 -0.98 5.81 -4.77
C VAL A 21 0.08 6.45 -3.89
N THR A 22 0.08 7.79 -3.82
CA THR A 22 0.98 8.56 -2.95
C THR A 22 0.14 9.46 -2.06
N ALA A 23 0.16 9.19 -0.76
CA ALA A 23 -0.58 9.97 0.22
C ALA A 23 0.37 10.86 1.02
N THR A 24 0.22 12.19 0.90
CA THR A 24 1.02 13.18 1.61
C THR A 24 0.15 13.85 2.67
N PRO A 25 0.54 13.83 3.94
CA PRO A 25 -0.12 14.57 5.00
C PRO A 25 -0.19 16.07 4.71
N GLU A 26 -1.35 16.68 5.00
CA GLU A 26 -1.55 18.14 4.88
C GLU A 26 -2.43 18.62 6.03
N GLY A 27 -1.82 19.20 7.08
CA GLY A 27 -2.55 19.56 8.30
C GLY A 27 -3.31 18.36 8.90
N ALA A 28 -4.60 18.52 9.19
CA ALA A 28 -5.45 17.45 9.69
C ALA A 28 -5.91 16.45 8.61
N GLY A 29 -5.60 16.73 7.35
CA GLY A 29 -6.01 15.94 6.19
C GLY A 29 -4.83 15.34 5.43
N ALA A 30 -5.06 15.07 4.14
CA ALA A 30 -4.05 14.56 3.22
C ALA A 30 -4.36 14.96 1.78
N LYS A 31 -3.31 15.01 0.95
CA LYS A 31 -3.40 14.95 -0.50
C LYS A 31 -3.04 13.55 -0.96
N VAL A 32 -3.93 12.91 -1.71
CA VAL A 32 -3.72 11.57 -2.27
C VAL A 32 -3.63 11.69 -3.78
N ARG A 33 -2.43 11.51 -4.32
CA ARG A 33 -2.21 11.44 -5.76
C ARG A 33 -2.29 10.00 -6.20
N VAL A 34 -3.14 9.76 -7.21
CA VAL A 34 -3.29 8.44 -7.84
C VAL A 34 -2.90 8.57 -9.29
N GLN A 35 -1.90 7.80 -9.69
CA GLN A 35 -1.42 7.71 -11.06
C GLN A 35 -1.71 6.32 -11.57
N SER A 36 -2.29 6.22 -12.76
CA SER A 36 -2.68 4.95 -13.35
C SER A 36 -2.32 4.88 -14.82
N ARG A 37 -2.14 3.66 -15.31
CA ARG A 37 -1.94 3.35 -16.71
C ARG A 37 -3.03 2.39 -17.14
N VAL A 38 -3.71 2.71 -18.22
CA VAL A 38 -4.78 1.87 -18.77
C VAL A 38 -4.55 1.63 -20.26
N THR A 39 -5.12 0.57 -20.78
CA THR A 39 -5.07 0.27 -22.21
C THR A 39 -6.10 1.08 -22.99
N ALA A 40 -7.23 1.41 -22.38
CA ALA A 40 -8.29 2.26 -22.91
C ALA A 40 -9.26 2.66 -21.77
N GLY A 41 -10.18 3.60 -22.05
CA GLY A 41 -11.26 3.99 -21.13
C GLY A 41 -10.88 5.12 -20.19
N ASP A 42 -11.87 5.54 -19.42
CA ASP A 42 -11.75 6.58 -18.41
C ASP A 42 -11.53 5.98 -17.01
N VAL A 43 -10.77 6.68 -16.18
CA VAL A 43 -10.46 6.23 -14.83
C VAL A 43 -11.20 7.05 -13.81
N THR A 44 -11.88 6.37 -12.89
CA THR A 44 -12.47 6.95 -11.68
C THR A 44 -11.76 6.37 -10.46
N VAL A 45 -11.47 7.24 -9.49
CA VAL A 45 -10.85 6.87 -8.21
C VAL A 45 -11.78 7.25 -7.07
N THR A 46 -12.06 6.29 -6.20
CA THR A 46 -12.83 6.48 -4.96
C THR A 46 -11.97 6.12 -3.77
N LEU A 47 -11.73 7.08 -2.87
CA LEU A 47 -11.02 6.82 -1.61
C LEU A 47 -12.03 6.40 -0.54
N ILE A 48 -11.75 5.29 0.15
CA ILE A 48 -12.68 4.64 1.09
C ILE A 48 -11.96 4.41 2.41
N ASP A 49 -12.62 4.73 3.52
CA ASP A 49 -12.09 4.44 4.87
C ASP A 49 -12.39 3.00 5.32
N ARG A 50 -11.83 2.58 6.47
CA ARG A 50 -12.05 1.24 7.04
C ARG A 50 -13.53 0.90 7.33
N LYS A 51 -14.42 1.91 7.39
CA LYS A 51 -15.86 1.73 7.62
C LYS A 51 -16.66 1.70 6.31
N GLY A 52 -15.97 1.69 5.16
CA GLY A 52 -16.60 1.70 3.84
C GLY A 52 -17.15 3.07 3.40
N ARG A 53 -16.83 4.16 4.11
CA ARG A 53 -17.30 5.50 3.77
C ARG A 53 -16.40 6.13 2.73
N VAL A 54 -17.00 6.75 1.72
CA VAL A 54 -16.27 7.54 0.73
C VAL A 54 -15.73 8.82 1.37
N VAL A 55 -14.40 9.02 1.27
CA VAL A 55 -13.69 10.17 1.83
C VAL A 55 -13.08 11.08 0.77
N GLY A 56 -13.23 10.74 -0.49
CA GLY A 56 -12.83 11.56 -1.64
C GLY A 56 -13.00 10.81 -2.96
N THR A 57 -13.16 11.57 -4.03
CA THR A 57 -13.27 11.03 -5.40
C THR A 57 -12.45 11.87 -6.37
N GLY A 58 -12.01 11.27 -7.46
CA GLY A 58 -11.30 11.93 -8.54
C GLY A 58 -11.40 11.16 -9.83
N THR A 59 -11.03 11.77 -10.94
CA THR A 59 -11.07 11.18 -12.28
C THR A 59 -9.79 11.47 -13.04
N GLY A 60 -9.48 10.62 -14.00
CA GLY A 60 -8.32 10.73 -14.88
C GLY A 60 -7.13 9.86 -14.48
N LEU A 61 -6.15 9.81 -15.36
CA LEU A 61 -4.96 8.95 -15.23
C LEU A 61 -3.95 9.44 -14.15
N ASP A 62 -4.00 10.72 -13.84
CA ASP A 62 -3.20 11.36 -12.80
C ASP A 62 -4.10 12.35 -12.07
N THR A 63 -4.60 11.96 -10.92
CA THR A 63 -5.54 12.78 -10.15
C THR A 63 -5.02 12.99 -8.72
N THR A 64 -5.31 14.16 -8.16
CA THR A 64 -5.00 14.47 -6.76
C THR A 64 -6.27 14.78 -6.01
N ILE A 65 -6.56 13.97 -5.00
CA ILE A 65 -7.78 14.03 -4.19
C ILE A 65 -7.41 14.57 -2.82
N LYS A 66 -8.13 15.60 -2.36
CA LYS A 66 -7.96 16.15 -1.02
C LYS A 66 -8.88 15.44 -0.04
N MET A 67 -8.32 14.96 1.05
CA MET A 67 -9.04 14.46 2.22
C MET A 67 -9.03 15.54 3.31
N ALA A 68 -10.18 16.04 3.73
CA ALA A 68 -10.27 17.09 4.74
C ALA A 68 -9.76 16.64 6.12
N LYS A 69 -9.99 15.37 6.45
CA LYS A 69 -9.46 14.71 7.65
C LYS A 69 -8.89 13.36 7.27
N ALA A 70 -7.71 13.03 7.82
CA ALA A 70 -7.06 11.75 7.58
C ALA A 70 -6.45 11.20 8.88
N ARG A 71 -6.80 9.95 9.22
CA ARG A 71 -6.10 9.20 10.25
C ARG A 71 -4.75 8.76 9.69
N ARG A 72 -3.70 8.97 10.46
CA ARG A 72 -2.35 8.57 10.06
C ARG A 72 -2.16 7.06 10.22
N TRP A 73 -1.36 6.48 9.35
CA TRP A 73 -0.73 5.20 9.60
C TRP A 73 0.47 5.43 10.52
N HIS A 74 0.51 4.74 11.66
CA HIS A 74 1.54 4.98 12.69
C HIS A 74 2.22 3.67 13.12
N GLY A 75 2.77 2.94 12.14
CA GLY A 75 3.49 1.69 12.41
C GLY A 75 2.61 0.64 13.09
N VAL A 76 3.23 -0.14 13.97
CA VAL A 76 2.58 -1.24 14.69
C VAL A 76 1.51 -0.76 15.69
N GLU A 77 1.57 0.50 16.12
CA GLU A 77 0.61 1.06 17.09
C GLU A 77 -0.74 1.37 16.45
N ASP A 78 -0.73 1.88 15.23
CA ASP A 78 -1.95 2.22 14.49
C ASP A 78 -1.74 2.04 12.98
N PRO A 79 -1.75 0.80 12.47
CA PRO A 79 -1.59 0.50 11.06
C PRO A 79 -2.87 0.82 10.27
N TYR A 80 -3.30 2.10 10.28
CA TYR A 80 -4.54 2.50 9.64
C TYR A 80 -4.39 2.66 8.14
N LEU A 81 -5.12 1.87 7.38
CA LEU A 81 -5.16 1.93 5.92
C LEU A 81 -6.52 2.42 5.41
N TYR A 82 -6.45 3.16 4.32
CA TYR A 82 -7.54 3.47 3.41
C TYR A 82 -7.46 2.56 2.19
N THR A 83 -8.50 2.57 1.37
CA THR A 83 -8.53 1.88 0.07
C THR A 83 -8.76 2.90 -1.03
N ALA A 84 -7.90 2.91 -2.05
CA ALA A 84 -8.16 3.57 -3.32
C ALA A 84 -8.79 2.54 -4.27
N ARG A 85 -10.10 2.64 -4.50
CA ARG A 85 -10.80 1.89 -5.53
C ARG A 85 -10.65 2.64 -6.85
N CYS A 86 -9.98 2.00 -7.79
CA CYS A 86 -9.77 2.52 -9.13
C CYS A 86 -10.58 1.70 -10.12
N GLU A 87 -11.33 2.36 -10.99
CA GLU A 87 -12.22 1.72 -11.96
C GLU A 87 -11.95 2.27 -13.36
N VAL A 88 -11.87 1.37 -14.33
CA VAL A 88 -11.83 1.71 -15.76
C VAL A 88 -13.22 1.60 -16.33
N THR A 89 -13.68 2.63 -17.02
CA THR A 89 -15.02 2.68 -17.60
C THR A 89 -14.95 2.92 -19.10
N VAL A 90 -15.73 2.16 -19.87
CA VAL A 90 -15.92 2.33 -21.32
C VAL A 90 -17.41 2.34 -21.58
N ASP A 91 -17.90 3.33 -22.29
CA ASP A 91 -19.33 3.50 -22.65
C ASP A 91 -20.28 3.36 -21.44
N GLY A 92 -19.85 3.92 -20.29
CA GLY A 92 -20.63 3.91 -19.05
C GLY A 92 -20.58 2.59 -18.27
N SER A 93 -19.86 1.57 -18.76
CA SER A 93 -19.72 0.27 -18.09
C SER A 93 -18.32 0.11 -17.48
N VAL A 94 -18.26 -0.37 -16.23
CA VAL A 94 -16.97 -0.70 -15.58
C VAL A 94 -16.41 -1.97 -16.21
N THR A 95 -15.21 -1.86 -16.77
CA THR A 95 -14.51 -2.96 -17.46
C THR A 95 -13.38 -3.56 -16.63
N ASP A 96 -12.82 -2.80 -15.68
CA ASP A 96 -11.82 -3.27 -14.75
C ASP A 96 -11.89 -2.51 -13.43
N ARG A 97 -11.50 -3.17 -12.33
CA ARG A 97 -11.48 -2.60 -10.99
C ARG A 97 -10.31 -3.17 -10.19
N LEU A 98 -9.54 -2.26 -9.58
CA LEU A 98 -8.51 -2.62 -8.61
C LEU A 98 -8.69 -1.83 -7.32
N GLU A 99 -8.37 -2.46 -6.20
CA GLU A 99 -8.40 -1.86 -4.87
C GLU A 99 -6.98 -1.86 -4.30
N ILE A 100 -6.46 -0.66 -4.05
CA ILE A 100 -5.09 -0.46 -3.56
C ILE A 100 -5.17 0.07 -2.14
N PRO A 101 -4.72 -0.69 -1.13
CA PRO A 101 -4.59 -0.20 0.22
C PRO A 101 -3.49 0.86 0.30
N PHE A 102 -3.69 1.89 1.13
CA PHE A 102 -2.66 2.90 1.38
C PHE A 102 -2.78 3.51 2.77
N GLY A 103 -1.63 3.86 3.35
CA GLY A 103 -1.54 4.61 4.60
C GLY A 103 -1.20 6.07 4.35
N VAL A 104 -1.72 6.96 5.19
CA VAL A 104 -1.34 8.38 5.18
C VAL A 104 -0.24 8.57 6.21
N ARG A 105 0.99 8.76 5.76
CA ARG A 105 2.15 8.94 6.64
C ARG A 105 3.19 9.87 6.02
N SER A 106 4.02 10.44 6.86
CA SER A 106 5.30 11.05 6.49
C SER A 106 6.41 10.41 7.29
N PHE A 107 7.60 10.34 6.72
CA PHE A 107 8.78 9.90 7.46
C PHE A 107 10.02 10.65 6.98
N ARG A 108 10.97 10.79 7.87
CA ARG A 108 12.31 11.31 7.58
C ARG A 108 13.33 10.71 8.52
N VAL A 109 14.58 10.83 8.15
CA VAL A 109 15.71 10.52 9.05
C VAL A 109 16.31 11.83 9.53
N ASP A 110 16.50 11.94 10.83
CA ASP A 110 17.10 13.09 11.48
C ASP A 110 18.42 12.66 12.15
N GLU A 111 19.48 13.47 12.01
CA GLU A 111 20.81 13.14 12.53
C GLU A 111 20.85 13.02 14.06
N LYS A 112 19.99 13.74 14.77
CA LYS A 112 19.96 13.77 16.25
C LYS A 112 18.90 12.87 16.83
N HIS A 113 17.78 12.68 16.13
CA HIS A 113 16.59 12.02 16.65
C HIS A 113 16.31 10.67 15.95
N GLY A 114 17.13 10.27 14.96
CA GLY A 114 16.95 9.02 14.25
C GLY A 114 15.77 9.04 13.28
N PHE A 115 14.98 7.99 13.28
CA PHE A 115 13.82 7.86 12.40
C PHE A 115 12.61 8.60 13.00
N ILE A 116 12.00 9.43 12.18
CA ILE A 116 10.82 10.23 12.54
C ILE A 116 9.65 9.77 11.69
N LEU A 117 8.57 9.35 12.32
CA LEU A 117 7.31 8.96 11.69
C LEU A 117 6.22 9.96 12.09
N ASN A 118 5.55 10.57 11.12
CA ASN A 118 4.48 11.57 11.36
C ASN A 118 4.88 12.68 12.33
N ASP A 119 6.12 13.17 12.17
CA ASP A 119 6.74 14.24 12.97
C ASP A 119 7.11 13.84 14.41
N GLU A 120 6.98 12.59 14.79
CA GLU A 120 7.37 12.05 16.10
C GLU A 120 8.54 11.07 15.97
N PRO A 121 9.50 11.03 16.91
CA PRO A 121 10.52 10.01 16.96
C PRO A 121 9.87 8.62 17.05
N TYR A 122 10.33 7.70 16.21
CA TYR A 122 9.82 6.34 16.17
C TYR A 122 10.97 5.34 16.31
N ASP A 123 10.89 4.51 17.33
CA ASP A 123 11.96 3.56 17.64
C ASP A 123 11.95 2.39 16.65
N LEU A 124 13.10 2.21 15.96
CA LEU A 124 13.30 1.14 15.00
C LEU A 124 14.13 0.02 15.62
N HIS A 125 13.48 -0.99 16.16
CA HIS A 125 14.12 -2.24 16.54
C HIS A 125 13.46 -3.39 15.82
N GLY A 126 14.27 -4.30 15.30
CA GLY A 126 13.71 -5.34 14.45
C GLY A 126 14.69 -6.42 14.02
N VAL A 127 14.29 -7.16 13.03
CA VAL A 127 15.00 -8.34 12.56
C VAL A 127 15.22 -8.31 11.04
N SER A 128 16.21 -9.09 10.59
CA SER A 128 16.37 -9.42 9.18
C SER A 128 15.58 -10.67 8.86
N ARG A 129 14.91 -10.69 7.74
CA ARG A 129 14.15 -11.83 7.22
C ARG A 129 14.61 -12.18 5.82
N HIS A 130 14.82 -13.48 5.58
CA HIS A 130 14.92 -14.07 4.26
C HIS A 130 13.60 -14.70 3.85
N GLN A 131 13.27 -14.65 2.54
CA GLN A 131 12.09 -15.30 2.00
C GLN A 131 12.45 -16.72 1.59
N ASP A 132 12.69 -17.58 2.57
CA ASP A 132 12.98 -18.99 2.33
C ASP A 132 12.52 -19.88 3.49
N ARG A 133 12.35 -21.16 3.22
CA ARG A 133 12.02 -22.17 4.20
C ARG A 133 12.69 -23.50 3.87
N LYS A 134 13.10 -24.25 4.90
CA LYS A 134 13.72 -25.57 4.75
C LYS A 134 12.87 -26.48 3.88
N GLY A 135 13.50 -27.05 2.86
CA GLY A 135 12.91 -28.06 1.98
C GLY A 135 12.19 -27.49 0.75
N ILE A 136 11.82 -26.21 0.74
CA ILE A 136 11.12 -25.58 -0.40
C ILE A 136 11.81 -24.31 -0.92
N GLY A 137 12.87 -23.86 -0.26
CA GLY A 137 13.55 -22.60 -0.66
C GLY A 137 12.59 -21.43 -0.68
N ASN A 138 12.64 -20.64 -1.75
CA ASN A 138 11.83 -19.41 -1.89
C ASN A 138 10.37 -19.67 -2.32
N ALA A 139 9.95 -20.91 -2.53
CA ALA A 139 8.58 -21.26 -2.93
C ALA A 139 7.61 -21.31 -1.73
N ILE A 140 7.66 -20.28 -0.89
CA ILE A 140 6.83 -20.18 0.31
C ILE A 140 5.42 -19.71 -0.02
N THR A 141 4.44 -20.15 0.78
CA THR A 141 3.02 -19.81 0.62
C THR A 141 2.65 -18.57 1.43
N ARG A 142 1.44 -18.06 1.22
CA ARG A 142 0.91 -16.94 2.01
C ARG A 142 0.79 -17.26 3.50
N GLU A 143 0.36 -18.48 3.83
CA GLU A 143 0.26 -18.97 5.20
C GLU A 143 1.62 -18.94 5.91
N MET A 144 2.70 -19.25 5.19
CA MET A 144 4.07 -19.18 5.74
C MET A 144 4.54 -17.74 5.94
N HIS A 145 4.11 -16.81 5.10
CA HIS A 145 4.31 -15.38 5.35
C HIS A 145 3.56 -14.90 6.59
N ASP A 146 2.31 -15.37 6.78
CA ASP A 146 1.50 -15.03 7.95
C ASP A 146 2.12 -15.58 9.24
N GLU A 147 2.65 -16.82 9.22
CA GLU A 147 3.39 -17.40 10.35
C GLU A 147 4.62 -16.56 10.72
N ASP A 148 5.43 -16.18 9.74
CA ASP A 148 6.61 -15.35 9.96
C ASP A 148 6.21 -14.00 10.57
N MET A 149 5.16 -13.34 10.03
CA MET A 149 4.68 -12.08 10.57
C MET A 149 4.18 -12.21 12.01
N ALA A 150 3.49 -13.32 12.34
CA ALA A 150 3.04 -13.57 13.70
C ALA A 150 4.21 -13.68 14.69
N LEU A 151 5.25 -14.41 14.34
CA LEU A 151 6.48 -14.52 15.15
C LEU A 151 7.21 -13.17 15.29
N ILE A 152 7.28 -12.39 14.22
CA ILE A 152 7.90 -11.06 14.21
C ILE A 152 7.15 -10.11 15.14
N ARG A 153 5.83 -10.17 15.16
CA ARG A 153 5.01 -9.39 16.09
C ARG A 153 5.15 -9.86 17.53
N GLU A 154 5.23 -11.16 17.77
CA GLU A 154 5.40 -11.74 19.10
C GLU A 154 6.67 -11.24 19.80
N ILE A 155 7.78 -11.08 19.07
CA ILE A 155 9.02 -10.51 19.60
C ILE A 155 9.01 -8.98 19.72
N GLY A 156 7.92 -8.31 19.34
CA GLY A 156 7.77 -6.86 19.43
C GLY A 156 8.58 -6.05 18.43
N ALA A 157 8.94 -6.62 17.28
CA ALA A 157 9.69 -5.89 16.26
C ALA A 157 8.83 -4.78 15.62
N THR A 158 9.42 -3.58 15.48
CA THR A 158 8.79 -2.42 14.84
C THR A 158 9.28 -2.18 13.42
N THR A 159 10.33 -2.89 13.00
CA THR A 159 10.91 -2.76 11.66
C THR A 159 11.47 -4.09 11.16
N LEU A 160 11.56 -4.22 9.85
CA LEU A 160 12.09 -5.40 9.19
C LEU A 160 13.10 -5.01 8.11
N ARG A 161 14.21 -5.74 8.07
CA ARG A 161 15.09 -5.73 6.92
C ARG A 161 14.81 -6.96 6.05
N LEU A 162 14.26 -6.72 4.87
CA LEU A 162 14.01 -7.78 3.89
C LEU A 162 15.32 -8.10 3.16
N ALA A 163 16.00 -9.13 3.63
CA ALA A 163 17.35 -9.46 3.21
C ALA A 163 17.35 -10.50 2.08
N HIS A 164 18.09 -10.28 1.05
CA HIS A 164 18.82 -9.09 0.54
C HIS A 164 18.25 -8.72 -0.83
N TYR A 165 16.99 -9.05 -1.08
CA TYR A 165 16.28 -8.96 -2.35
C TYR A 165 14.83 -8.54 -2.11
N GLN A 166 14.14 -8.20 -3.16
CA GLN A 166 12.72 -7.90 -3.07
C GLN A 166 11.93 -9.17 -2.74
N HIS A 167 11.10 -9.10 -1.71
CA HIS A 167 10.22 -10.18 -1.29
C HIS A 167 8.89 -10.13 -2.06
N ASP A 168 8.03 -11.12 -1.82
CA ASP A 168 6.66 -11.14 -2.35
C ASP A 168 5.88 -9.91 -1.89
N GLN A 169 5.08 -9.32 -2.79
CA GLN A 169 4.26 -8.15 -2.49
C GLN A 169 3.33 -8.39 -1.30
N TYR A 170 2.84 -9.61 -1.14
CA TYR A 170 2.00 -9.98 0.00
C TYR A 170 2.67 -9.70 1.35
N PHE A 171 3.99 -9.88 1.45
CA PHE A 171 4.70 -9.60 2.69
C PHE A 171 4.83 -8.09 2.98
N TYR A 172 4.98 -7.25 1.95
CA TYR A 172 4.89 -5.79 2.13
C TYR A 172 3.49 -5.37 2.57
N ASP A 173 2.45 -5.99 1.99
CA ASP A 173 1.07 -5.76 2.42
C ASP A 173 0.81 -6.19 3.87
N LEU A 174 1.50 -7.24 4.36
CA LEU A 174 1.47 -7.63 5.76
C LEU A 174 2.13 -6.58 6.65
N CYS A 175 3.28 -6.01 6.24
CA CYS A 175 3.94 -4.93 6.99
C CYS A 175 3.06 -3.68 7.08
N ASP A 176 2.31 -3.35 6.05
CA ASP A 176 1.41 -2.20 6.06
C ASP A 176 0.19 -2.39 6.99
N ARG A 177 -0.23 -3.64 7.21
CA ARG A 177 -1.42 -4.01 8.00
C ARG A 177 -1.15 -4.35 9.46
N ASN A 178 0.10 -4.60 9.81
CA ASN A 178 0.56 -5.08 11.11
C ASN A 178 1.57 -4.13 11.74
#